data_75cfd3d7c5ef6f3f7a46a6dedc96ff80
#
_entry.id   75cfd3d7c5ef6f3f7a46a6dedc96ff80
#
_cell.length_a   1.000
_cell.length_b   1.000
_cell.length_c   1.000
_cell.angle_alpha   90.00
_cell.angle_beta   90.00
_cell.angle_gamma   90.00
#
_symmetry.space_group_name_H-M   'P 1'
#
loop_
_entity.id
_entity.type
_entity.pdbx_description
1 polymer ?
#
loop_
_entity_poly.entity_id
_entity_poly.type
_entity_poly.pdbx_seq_one_letter_code
_entity_poly.pdbx_strand_id
1 'polypeptide(L)'
;ESSAASDVYKRQTLAGLNEELEKLKKEQEAAFEKLNRDILLIAMNMAEKILKKQLDEDPLAMESLVESVLKEEKGKKQITIHLSGRAYKLAEKLEKKLDSIREQSKSQIKIKKEDIPYSDLRVETEDGILDASIPVQLRNLKEFLSEYMEKE
;
A
#
# COMPACT_ATOMS: atom_id res chain seq x y z
N GLU A 1 -45.10 -37.62 -33.00
CA GLU A 1 -43.80 -38.20 -32.59
C GLU A 1 -42.62 -37.37 -33.07
N SER A 2 -42.60 -36.93 -34.33
CA SER A 2 -41.52 -36.07 -34.83
C SER A 2 -41.49 -34.70 -34.14
N SER A 3 -42.64 -34.18 -33.73
CA SER A 3 -42.77 -32.93 -32.97
C SER A 3 -42.16 -33.04 -31.56
N ALA A 4 -42.40 -34.14 -30.87
CA ALA A 4 -41.84 -34.38 -29.53
C ALA A 4 -40.31 -34.56 -29.58
N ALA A 5 -39.79 -35.28 -30.56
CA ALA A 5 -38.34 -35.44 -30.77
C ALA A 5 -37.68 -34.11 -31.13
N SER A 6 -38.34 -33.32 -31.97
CA SER A 6 -37.85 -31.98 -32.32
C SER A 6 -37.82 -31.07 -31.11
N ASP A 7 -38.83 -31.12 -30.24
CA ASP A 7 -38.87 -30.32 -29.02
C ASP A 7 -37.76 -30.69 -28.01
N VAL A 8 -37.50 -32.00 -27.86
CA VAL A 8 -36.39 -32.51 -27.03
C VAL A 8 -35.05 -32.02 -27.57
N TYR A 9 -34.85 -32.11 -28.88
CA TYR A 9 -33.64 -31.65 -29.53
C TYR A 9 -33.41 -30.13 -29.30
N LYS A 10 -34.46 -29.33 -29.48
CA LYS A 10 -34.41 -27.87 -29.23
C LYS A 10 -34.05 -27.55 -27.78
N ARG A 11 -34.66 -28.24 -26.81
CA ARG A 11 -34.37 -28.07 -25.39
C ARG A 11 -32.92 -28.39 -25.06
N GLN A 12 -32.40 -29.50 -25.60
CA GLN A 12 -31.02 -29.92 -25.42
C GLN A 12 -30.06 -28.90 -26.02
N THR A 13 -30.35 -28.36 -27.19
CA THR A 13 -29.55 -27.33 -27.85
C THR A 13 -29.55 -26.02 -27.05
N LEU A 14 -30.71 -25.59 -26.54
CA LEU A 14 -30.83 -24.42 -25.72
C LEU A 14 -30.10 -24.58 -24.38
N ALA A 15 -30.19 -25.76 -23.76
CA ALA A 15 -29.44 -26.05 -22.54
C ALA A 15 -27.93 -25.99 -22.78
N GLY A 16 -27.46 -26.55 -23.90
CA GLY A 16 -26.04 -26.48 -24.29
C GLY A 16 -25.57 -25.05 -24.55
N LEU A 17 -26.42 -24.23 -25.20
CA LEU A 17 -26.11 -22.82 -25.42
C LEU A 17 -26.05 -22.05 -24.10
N ASN A 18 -26.96 -22.30 -23.17
CA ASN A 18 -26.97 -21.68 -21.86
C ASN A 18 -25.72 -22.04 -21.05
N GLU A 19 -25.28 -23.30 -21.10
CA GLU A 19 -24.04 -23.74 -20.46
C GLU A 19 -22.83 -23.01 -21.04
N GLU A 20 -22.76 -22.87 -22.37
CA GLU A 20 -21.67 -22.13 -23.03
C GLU A 20 -21.68 -20.63 -22.67
N LEU A 21 -22.87 -20.02 -22.58
CA LEU A 21 -23.01 -18.61 -22.15
C LEU A 21 -22.55 -18.41 -20.72
N GLU A 22 -22.92 -19.30 -19.81
CA GLU A 22 -22.47 -19.24 -18.42
C GLU A 22 -20.95 -19.40 -18.30
N LYS A 23 -20.39 -20.33 -19.08
CA LYS A 23 -18.94 -20.52 -19.15
C LYS A 23 -18.23 -19.28 -19.66
N LEU A 24 -18.72 -18.66 -20.73
CA LEU A 24 -18.16 -17.43 -21.29
C LEU A 24 -18.24 -16.26 -20.30
N LYS A 25 -19.35 -16.14 -19.57
CA LYS A 25 -19.48 -15.12 -18.52
C LYS A 25 -18.43 -15.29 -17.44
N LYS A 26 -18.23 -16.51 -16.95
CA LYS A 26 -17.23 -16.81 -15.92
C LYS A 26 -15.82 -16.51 -16.41
N GLU A 27 -15.51 -16.88 -17.63
CA GLU A 27 -14.22 -16.60 -18.25
C GLU A 27 -13.99 -15.09 -18.40
N GLN A 28 -15.02 -14.34 -18.80
CA GLN A 28 -14.96 -12.89 -18.92
C GLN A 28 -14.75 -12.21 -17.57
N GLU A 29 -15.48 -12.63 -16.54
CA GLU A 29 -15.33 -12.11 -15.18
C GLU A 29 -13.92 -12.37 -14.63
N ALA A 30 -13.41 -13.59 -14.82
CA ALA A 30 -12.05 -13.94 -14.39
C ALA A 30 -10.99 -13.13 -15.12
N ALA A 31 -11.15 -12.93 -16.43
CA ALA A 31 -10.25 -12.11 -17.23
C ALA A 31 -10.27 -10.63 -16.78
N PHE A 32 -11.44 -10.12 -16.47
CA PHE A 32 -11.62 -8.75 -15.99
C PHE A 32 -10.99 -8.55 -14.61
N GLU A 33 -11.18 -9.47 -13.68
CA GLU A 33 -10.55 -9.43 -12.37
C GLU A 33 -9.02 -9.47 -12.47
N LYS A 34 -8.50 -10.35 -13.33
CA LYS A 34 -7.06 -10.43 -13.59
C LYS A 34 -6.52 -9.11 -14.14
N LEU A 35 -7.21 -8.52 -15.11
CA LEU A 35 -6.83 -7.24 -15.69
C LEU A 35 -6.79 -6.13 -14.63
N ASN A 36 -7.79 -6.07 -13.76
CA ASN A 36 -7.84 -5.09 -12.68
C ASN A 36 -6.67 -5.26 -11.70
N ARG A 37 -6.31 -6.50 -11.35
CA ARG A 37 -5.14 -6.76 -10.50
C ARG A 37 -3.84 -6.34 -11.19
N ASP A 38 -3.71 -6.63 -12.47
CA ASP A 38 -2.52 -6.26 -13.25
C ASP A 38 -2.38 -4.73 -13.36
N ILE A 39 -3.48 -4.01 -13.59
CA ILE A 39 -3.49 -2.54 -13.62
C ILE A 39 -3.09 -1.98 -12.25
N LEU A 40 -3.64 -2.51 -11.17
CA LEU A 40 -3.29 -2.09 -9.82
C LEU A 40 -1.80 -2.29 -9.55
N LEU A 41 -1.26 -3.45 -9.90
CA LEU A 41 0.15 -3.76 -9.72
C LEU A 41 1.05 -2.78 -10.50
N ILE A 42 0.70 -2.51 -11.76
CA ILE A 42 1.44 -1.56 -12.59
C ILE A 42 1.39 -0.17 -11.97
N ALA A 43 0.21 0.29 -11.55
CA ALA A 43 0.04 1.60 -10.93
C ALA A 43 0.87 1.73 -9.65
N MET A 44 0.88 0.71 -8.80
CA MET A 44 1.68 0.71 -7.57
C MET A 44 3.17 0.71 -7.85
N ASN A 45 3.63 -0.04 -8.85
CA ASN A 45 5.03 -0.05 -9.26
C ASN A 45 5.47 1.31 -9.81
N MET A 46 4.62 1.97 -10.59
CA MET A 46 4.88 3.32 -11.08
C MET A 46 4.95 4.33 -9.95
N ALA A 47 4.00 4.27 -9.01
CA ALA A 47 3.98 5.15 -7.84
C ALA A 47 5.25 4.99 -7.00
N GLU A 48 5.71 3.76 -6.77
CA GLU A 48 6.95 3.49 -6.05
C GLU A 48 8.16 4.14 -6.74
N LYS A 49 8.28 3.99 -8.05
CA LYS A 49 9.38 4.59 -8.82
C LYS A 49 9.36 6.12 -8.76
N ILE A 50 8.18 6.72 -8.89
CA ILE A 50 8.01 8.17 -8.81
C ILE A 50 8.39 8.68 -7.44
N LEU A 51 7.92 8.02 -6.37
CA LEU A 51 8.21 8.42 -5.00
C LEU A 51 9.70 8.28 -4.66
N LYS A 52 10.34 7.19 -5.06
CA LYS A 52 11.77 7.00 -4.85
C LYS A 52 12.59 8.08 -5.55
N LYS A 53 12.24 8.41 -6.80
CA LYS A 53 12.90 9.47 -7.54
C LYS A 53 12.72 10.82 -6.87
N GLN A 54 11.51 11.13 -6.40
CA GLN A 54 11.22 12.37 -5.69
C GLN A 54 12.04 12.49 -4.41
N LEU A 55 12.19 11.41 -3.66
CA LEU A 55 12.99 11.37 -2.43
C LEU A 55 14.49 11.56 -2.71
N ASP A 56 15.00 11.00 -3.81
CA ASP A 56 16.38 11.21 -4.23
C ASP A 56 16.65 12.68 -4.57
N GLU A 57 15.68 13.36 -5.16
CA GLU A 57 15.78 14.78 -5.51
C GLU A 57 15.49 15.70 -4.32
N ASP A 58 14.57 15.32 -3.44
CA ASP A 58 14.15 16.11 -2.28
C ASP A 58 13.86 15.21 -1.05
N PRO A 59 14.89 14.95 -0.22
CA PRO A 59 14.69 14.16 1.00
C PRO A 59 13.70 14.76 1.99
N LEU A 60 13.40 16.06 1.90
CA LEU A 60 12.41 16.72 2.76
C LEU A 60 10.99 16.21 2.52
N ALA A 61 10.74 15.54 1.39
CA ALA A 61 9.44 14.95 1.10
C ALA A 61 9.01 13.89 2.14
N MET A 62 9.94 13.29 2.88
CA MET A 62 9.65 12.37 3.98
C MET A 62 9.08 13.04 5.23
N GLU A 63 9.14 14.35 5.33
CA GLU A 63 8.71 15.09 6.53
C GLU A 63 7.25 14.79 6.90
N SER A 64 6.37 14.82 5.92
CA SER A 64 4.94 14.54 6.13
C SER A 64 4.69 13.12 6.63
N LEU A 65 5.44 12.16 6.11
CA LEU A 65 5.35 10.76 6.54
C LEU A 65 5.79 10.61 8.00
N VAL A 66 6.91 11.23 8.37
CA VAL A 66 7.41 11.22 9.75
C VAL A 66 6.39 11.84 10.70
N GLU A 67 5.82 12.97 10.33
CA GLU A 67 4.76 13.62 11.13
C GLU A 67 3.53 12.74 11.31
N SER A 68 3.10 12.05 10.25
CA SER A 68 1.97 11.11 10.32
C SER A 68 2.25 9.96 11.27
N VAL A 69 3.44 9.37 11.20
CA VAL A 69 3.83 8.26 12.08
C VAL A 69 3.90 8.72 13.53
N LEU A 70 4.44 9.90 13.80
CA LEU A 70 4.49 10.46 15.14
C LEU A 70 3.10 10.68 15.74
N LYS A 71 2.13 11.08 14.93
CA LYS A 71 0.73 11.21 15.37
C LYS A 71 0.12 9.85 15.72
N GLU A 72 0.39 8.82 14.94
CA GLU A 72 -0.09 7.47 15.18
C GLU A 72 0.52 6.88 16.44
N GLU A 73 1.78 7.19 16.73
CA GLU A 73 2.50 6.69 17.92
C GLU A 73 2.37 7.62 19.15
N LYS A 74 1.41 8.52 19.13
CA LYS A 74 1.15 9.45 20.23
C LYS A 74 0.80 8.69 21.51
N GLY A 75 1.46 9.05 22.61
CA GLY A 75 1.30 8.39 23.89
C GLY A 75 2.38 7.38 24.24
N LYS A 76 3.28 7.07 23.32
CA LYS A 76 4.46 6.25 23.61
C LYS A 76 5.47 7.07 24.40
N LYS A 77 6.14 6.41 25.34
CA LYS A 77 7.12 7.08 26.23
C LYS A 77 8.45 7.35 25.53
N GLN A 78 8.88 6.43 24.68
CA GLN A 78 10.13 6.52 23.95
C GLN A 78 9.87 6.25 22.47
N ILE A 79 10.34 7.17 21.62
CA ILE A 79 10.23 7.04 20.16
C ILE A 79 11.61 7.33 19.58
N THR A 80 12.14 6.41 18.81
CA THR A 80 13.37 6.61 18.05
C THR A 80 13.05 6.51 16.57
N ILE A 81 13.39 7.56 15.82
CA ILE A 81 13.19 7.61 14.38
C ILE A 81 14.51 7.32 13.70
N HIS A 82 14.56 6.26 12.89
CA HIS A 82 15.73 5.88 12.12
C HIS A 82 15.59 6.40 10.70
N LEU A 83 16.45 7.31 10.29
CA LEU A 83 16.46 7.94 8.98
C LEU A 83 17.77 7.70 8.25
N SER A 84 17.77 7.90 6.94
CA SER A 84 19.00 7.93 6.15
C SER A 84 19.93 9.06 6.61
N GLY A 85 21.19 8.75 6.80
CA GLY A 85 22.23 9.76 7.12
C GLY A 85 22.42 10.80 6.04
N ARG A 86 22.02 10.50 4.79
CA ARG A 86 22.04 11.44 3.68
C ARG A 86 20.93 12.49 3.78
N ALA A 87 19.89 12.21 4.56
CA ALA A 87 18.78 13.13 4.79
C ALA A 87 19.06 14.11 5.94
N TYR A 88 20.27 14.66 6.01
CA TYR A 88 20.68 15.53 7.13
C TYR A 88 19.83 16.81 7.23
N LYS A 89 19.39 17.38 6.11
CA LYS A 89 18.50 18.55 6.12
C LYS A 89 17.14 18.22 6.71
N LEU A 90 16.62 17.04 6.40
CA LEU A 90 15.37 16.54 6.99
C LEU A 90 15.54 16.37 8.50
N ALA A 91 16.64 15.75 8.94
CA ALA A 91 16.92 15.53 10.34
C ALA A 91 17.02 16.86 11.10
N GLU A 92 17.69 17.85 10.56
CA GLU A 92 17.78 19.20 11.16
C GLU A 92 16.40 19.86 11.28
N LYS A 93 15.60 19.79 10.23
CA LYS A 93 14.25 20.37 10.22
C LYS A 93 13.34 19.68 11.22
N LEU A 94 13.41 18.35 11.31
CA LEU A 94 12.65 17.56 12.28
C LEU A 94 13.07 17.86 13.71
N GLU A 95 14.38 18.02 13.99
CA GLU A 95 14.86 18.38 15.33
C GLU A 95 14.23 19.69 15.80
N LYS A 96 14.18 20.70 14.94
CA LYS A 96 13.55 22.00 15.27
C LYS A 96 12.06 21.86 15.58
N LYS A 97 11.33 21.05 14.81
CA LYS A 97 9.90 20.78 15.05
C LYS A 97 9.67 19.94 16.28
N LEU A 98 10.55 18.97 16.54
CA LEU A 98 10.42 18.07 17.67
C LEU A 98 10.64 18.77 19.01
N ASP A 99 11.42 19.85 19.06
CA ASP A 99 11.60 20.61 20.28
C ASP A 99 10.26 21.11 20.82
N SER A 100 9.38 21.61 19.97
CA SER A 100 8.05 22.05 20.38
C SER A 100 7.15 20.88 20.80
N ILE A 101 7.27 19.74 20.15
CA ILE A 101 6.51 18.53 20.49
C ILE A 101 7.01 17.93 21.81
N ARG A 102 8.31 17.92 22.04
CA ARG A 102 8.93 17.44 23.30
C ARG A 102 8.47 18.25 24.51
N GLU A 103 8.29 19.57 24.36
CA GLU A 103 7.76 20.41 25.41
C GLU A 103 6.32 20.13 25.77
N GLN A 104 5.51 19.73 24.78
CA GLN A 104 4.07 19.45 24.95
C GLN A 104 3.78 18.00 25.35
N SER A 105 4.65 17.09 24.99
CA SER A 105 4.48 15.66 25.28
C SER A 105 5.57 15.17 26.23
N LYS A 106 5.22 14.19 27.07
CA LYS A 106 6.21 13.56 27.98
C LYS A 106 7.05 12.51 27.26
N SER A 107 6.96 12.43 25.94
CA SER A 107 7.67 11.43 25.12
C SER A 107 9.11 11.87 24.89
N GLN A 108 10.03 10.92 25.03
CA GLN A 108 11.42 11.11 24.60
C GLN A 108 11.52 10.71 23.13
N ILE A 109 11.76 11.69 22.27
CA ILE A 109 11.86 11.49 20.83
C ILE A 109 13.31 11.72 20.41
N LYS A 110 13.89 10.71 19.77
CA LYS A 110 15.26 10.76 19.25
C LYS A 110 15.27 10.50 17.75
N ILE A 111 16.17 11.14 17.04
CA ILE A 111 16.44 10.89 15.62
C ILE A 111 17.80 10.25 15.50
N LYS A 112 17.84 9.08 14.85
CA LYS A 112 19.07 8.34 14.59
C LYS A 112 19.31 8.25 13.09
N LYS A 113 20.51 8.69 12.66
CA LYS A 113 20.91 8.63 11.25
C LYS A 113 21.66 7.32 11.00
N GLU A 114 21.27 6.61 9.96
CA GLU A 114 21.87 5.34 9.59
C GLU A 114 22.20 5.29 8.09
N ASP A 115 23.04 4.36 7.71
CA ASP A 115 23.37 4.12 6.30
C ASP A 115 22.28 3.27 5.65
N ILE A 116 21.15 3.91 5.40
CA ILE A 116 19.97 3.31 4.75
C ILE A 116 19.49 4.23 3.62
N PRO A 117 18.73 3.71 2.65
CA PRO A 117 18.16 4.53 1.56
C PRO A 117 17.21 5.62 2.07
N TYR A 118 17.05 6.69 1.28
CA TYR A 118 16.11 7.78 1.59
C TYR A 118 14.66 7.31 1.77
N SER A 119 14.27 6.24 1.08
CA SER A 119 12.93 5.68 1.16
C SER A 119 12.67 4.90 2.45
N ASP A 120 13.71 4.61 3.23
CA ASP A 120 13.60 3.83 4.47
C ASP A 120 13.32 4.75 5.66
N LEU A 121 12.38 4.32 6.47
CA LEU A 121 11.99 4.95 7.71
C LEU A 121 11.59 3.87 8.70
N ARG A 122 12.26 3.83 9.85
CA ARG A 122 11.89 2.92 10.94
C ARG A 122 11.60 3.71 12.20
N VAL A 123 10.60 3.28 12.92
CA VAL A 123 10.20 3.90 14.18
C VAL A 123 10.24 2.86 15.27
N GLU A 124 11.09 3.09 16.26
CA GLU A 124 11.25 2.21 17.40
C GLU A 124 10.56 2.84 18.62
N THR A 125 9.71 2.04 19.27
CA THR A 125 9.05 2.42 20.50
C THR A 125 9.27 1.33 21.55
N GLU A 126 8.74 1.52 22.76
CA GLU A 126 8.74 0.49 23.81
C GLU A 126 8.02 -0.80 23.39
N ASP A 127 7.12 -0.74 22.41
CA ASP A 127 6.36 -1.90 21.91
C ASP A 127 7.04 -2.64 20.76
N GLY A 128 8.13 -2.11 20.21
CA GLY A 128 8.88 -2.74 19.13
C GLY A 128 9.27 -1.78 18.02
N ILE A 129 9.58 -2.32 16.86
CA ILE A 129 10.03 -1.59 15.69
C ILE A 129 8.97 -1.66 14.59
N LEU A 130 8.55 -0.48 14.10
CA LEU A 130 7.67 -0.35 12.95
C LEU A 130 8.48 0.09 11.74
N ASP A 131 8.40 -0.67 10.66
CA ASP A 131 8.97 -0.26 9.38
C ASP A 131 7.93 0.56 8.62
N ALA A 132 8.14 1.87 8.58
CA ALA A 132 7.28 2.83 7.88
C ALA A 132 7.87 3.27 6.53
N SER A 133 8.82 2.51 5.99
CA SER A 133 9.46 2.78 4.71
C SER A 133 8.45 2.85 3.55
N ILE A 134 8.75 3.64 2.54
CA ILE A 134 7.85 3.82 1.38
C ILE A 134 7.49 2.47 0.71
N PRO A 135 8.44 1.55 0.45
CA PRO A 135 8.06 0.25 -0.12
C PRO A 135 7.09 -0.56 0.74
N VAL A 136 7.23 -0.48 2.06
CA VAL A 136 6.34 -1.17 3.01
C VAL A 136 4.94 -0.54 2.98
N GLN A 137 4.86 0.78 3.00
CA GLN A 137 3.58 1.50 2.92
C GLN A 137 2.83 1.19 1.63
N LEU A 138 3.54 1.16 0.51
CA LEU A 138 2.95 0.81 -0.79
C LEU A 138 2.47 -0.64 -0.83
N ARG A 139 3.22 -1.56 -0.24
CA ARG A 139 2.82 -2.97 -0.15
C ARG A 139 1.54 -3.12 0.68
N ASN A 140 1.48 -2.46 1.82
CA ASN A 140 0.30 -2.49 2.69
C ASN A 140 -0.93 -1.91 1.98
N LEU A 141 -0.75 -0.81 1.25
CA LEU A 141 -1.83 -0.21 0.45
C LEU A 141 -2.29 -1.17 -0.65
N LYS A 142 -1.37 -1.83 -1.33
CA LYS A 142 -1.68 -2.82 -2.35
C LYS A 142 -2.52 -3.98 -1.80
N GLU A 143 -2.13 -4.52 -0.64
CA GLU A 143 -2.87 -5.59 0.03
C GLU A 143 -4.28 -5.13 0.40
N PHE A 144 -4.41 -3.94 0.97
CA PHE A 144 -5.71 -3.35 1.31
C PHE A 144 -6.61 -3.20 0.08
N LEU A 145 -6.09 -2.66 -1.03
CA LEU A 145 -6.85 -2.46 -2.26
C LEU A 145 -7.23 -3.80 -2.91
N SER A 146 -6.36 -4.80 -2.85
CA SER A 146 -6.65 -6.14 -3.36
C SER A 146 -7.79 -6.79 -2.58
N GLU A 147 -7.79 -6.69 -1.26
CA GLU A 147 -8.87 -7.17 -0.41
C GLU A 147 -10.19 -6.45 -0.70
N TYR A 148 -10.14 -5.14 -0.88
CA TYR A 148 -11.32 -4.33 -1.20
C TYR A 148 -11.93 -4.75 -2.54
N MET A 149 -11.10 -5.01 -3.55
CA MET A 149 -11.56 -5.45 -4.88
C MET A 149 -12.17 -6.85 -4.86
N GLU A 150 -11.68 -7.74 -4.00
CA GLU A 150 -12.23 -9.11 -3.85
C GLU A 150 -13.61 -9.12 -3.19
N LYS A 151 -13.93 -8.11 -2.38
CA LYS A 151 -15.22 -8.01 -1.66
C LYS A 151 -16.36 -7.46 -2.52
N GLU A 152 -16.05 -6.82 -3.62
CA GLU A 152 -17.05 -6.32 -4.58
C GLU A 152 -17.34 -7.36 -5.66
#